data_b738beb93e5498530ea1e9065c007720
#
_entry.id   b738beb93e5498530ea1e9065c007720
#
_cell.length_a   1.000
_cell.length_b   1.000
_cell.length_c   1.000
_cell.angle_alpha   90.00
_cell.angle_beta   90.00
_cell.angle_gamma   90.00
#
_symmetry.space_group_name_H-M   'P 1'
#
loop_
_entity.id
_entity.type
_entity.pdbx_description
1 polymer ?
#
loop_
_entity_poly.entity_id
_entity_poly.type
_entity_poly.pdbx_seq_one_letter_code
_entity_poly.pdbx_strand_id
1 'polypeptide(L)'
;NVWATHACVPTDPNPQEIVLENVTENFNMWKNNMVEQMHEDIISLWDQSLKPCVKLTPLCVTLHCTNLENATNTTSSNWKEMNRGEIKNCSFNVTTSIGNKMQKEYALFYKLDVVPIDNDNTSYNLINCNTSVITQACPKVSFEPIPIHYCAPAGFAILKCNDKKFNGSGPCINVSTVQCTHGIRPVVSTQLLLNGSLAEKGVVIRSENFTDNVKTIIVQLKESVEINCTRPNNNTRKSIPIGPGKAFYATGDIIGDIRQAHCNISGEKWNNTLKQIVTKLQAQFENKTIVFKQSSGGDPEIVMHSFNCGGEFFYCNSTQLFNSTWNNTIGPNNTNGTITLPCRIKQIINRWQEVGKAMYAPPIRGQIRCSSNITGLLLTRDGGREVSNTTEIFRPGGGDMR
;
A
#
# COMPACT_ATOMS: atom_id res chain seq x y z
N ASN A 1 12.83 -14.04 -2.49
CA ASN A 1 11.98 -13.05 -3.10
C ASN A 1 10.59 -13.62 -3.38
N VAL A 2 9.54 -12.96 -2.88
CA VAL A 2 8.14 -13.35 -3.11
C VAL A 2 7.81 -13.36 -4.61
N TRP A 3 8.46 -12.48 -5.37
CA TRP A 3 8.17 -12.21 -6.78
C TRP A 3 8.92 -13.15 -7.73
N ALA A 4 9.07 -14.40 -7.31
CA ALA A 4 9.26 -15.55 -8.17
C ALA A 4 10.53 -15.65 -9.00
N THR A 5 11.64 -15.59 -8.36
CA THR A 5 12.89 -16.00 -9.01
C THR A 5 12.88 -17.47 -9.45
N HIS A 6 12.07 -18.32 -8.79
CA HIS A 6 12.00 -19.76 -9.09
C HIS A 6 10.86 -20.15 -10.07
N ALA A 7 9.85 -19.28 -10.25
CA ALA A 7 8.70 -19.55 -11.11
C ALA A 7 8.71 -18.77 -12.44
N CYS A 8 9.71 -17.92 -12.64
CA CYS A 8 9.84 -17.09 -13.84
C CYS A 8 11.06 -17.48 -14.64
N VAL A 9 10.91 -17.47 -15.96
CA VAL A 9 12.03 -17.59 -16.86
C VAL A 9 12.76 -16.25 -17.00
N PRO A 10 14.07 -16.25 -17.38
CA PRO A 10 14.78 -15.00 -17.61
C PRO A 10 14.13 -14.16 -18.71
N THR A 11 14.22 -12.84 -18.55
CA THR A 11 13.71 -11.89 -19.55
C THR A 11 14.51 -11.99 -20.85
N ASP A 12 13.82 -11.91 -21.99
CA ASP A 12 14.48 -11.85 -23.30
C ASP A 12 15.28 -10.53 -23.39
N PRO A 13 16.60 -10.60 -23.64
CA PRO A 13 17.42 -9.40 -23.78
C PRO A 13 17.09 -8.57 -25.03
N ASN A 14 16.39 -9.14 -26.01
CA ASN A 14 16.03 -8.49 -27.27
C ASN A 14 14.52 -8.46 -27.47
N PRO A 15 13.79 -7.63 -26.70
CA PRO A 15 12.35 -7.53 -26.88
C PRO A 15 12.02 -6.97 -28.26
N GLN A 16 11.13 -7.66 -28.97
CA GLN A 16 10.68 -7.25 -30.29
C GLN A 16 9.30 -6.59 -30.21
N GLU A 17 9.17 -5.46 -30.88
CA GLU A 17 7.90 -4.76 -31.02
C GLU A 17 7.69 -4.42 -32.49
N ILE A 18 6.57 -4.81 -33.05
CA ILE A 18 6.21 -4.54 -34.43
C ILE A 18 5.02 -3.59 -34.44
N VAL A 19 5.23 -2.40 -34.98
CA VAL A 19 4.16 -1.42 -35.15
C VAL A 19 3.24 -1.89 -36.28
N LEU A 20 1.94 -1.96 -36.00
CA LEU A 20 0.93 -2.33 -36.97
C LEU A 20 0.43 -1.05 -37.65
N GLU A 21 0.91 -0.78 -38.84
CA GLU A 21 0.52 0.41 -39.61
C GLU A 21 -0.93 0.29 -40.10
N ASN A 22 -1.67 1.40 -40.00
CA ASN A 22 -3.06 1.50 -40.47
C ASN A 22 -4.03 0.48 -39.85
N VAL A 23 -3.73 0.05 -38.60
CA VAL A 23 -4.59 -0.84 -37.84
C VAL A 23 -5.25 -0.06 -36.70
N THR A 24 -6.56 -0.16 -36.61
CA THR A 24 -7.35 0.35 -35.48
C THR A 24 -7.92 -0.84 -34.74
N GLU A 25 -7.69 -0.89 -33.41
CA GLU A 25 -8.15 -2.00 -32.57
C GLU A 25 -8.86 -1.43 -31.35
N ASN A 26 -9.95 -2.08 -30.96
CA ASN A 26 -10.68 -1.71 -29.76
C ASN A 26 -10.03 -2.35 -28.52
N PHE A 27 -9.82 -1.53 -27.50
CA PHE A 27 -9.31 -1.95 -26.21
C PHE A 27 -10.32 -1.61 -25.11
N ASN A 28 -10.29 -2.38 -24.03
CA ASN A 28 -11.01 -2.06 -22.82
C ASN A 28 -10.20 -2.55 -21.62
N MET A 29 -9.50 -1.64 -20.95
CA MET A 29 -8.65 -1.96 -19.81
C MET A 29 -9.45 -2.53 -18.63
N TRP A 30 -10.73 -2.20 -18.52
CA TRP A 30 -11.60 -2.62 -17.42
C TRP A 30 -12.09 -4.07 -17.58
N LYS A 31 -11.98 -4.63 -18.77
CA LYS A 31 -12.36 -6.00 -19.12
C LYS A 31 -11.19 -6.81 -19.69
N ASN A 32 -9.98 -6.49 -19.28
CA ASN A 32 -8.78 -7.19 -19.72
C ASN A 32 -8.48 -8.35 -18.77
N ASN A 33 -8.58 -9.56 -19.27
CA ASN A 33 -8.34 -10.79 -18.48
C ASN A 33 -6.89 -10.94 -18.03
N MET A 34 -5.94 -10.23 -18.63
CA MET A 34 -4.55 -10.22 -18.16
C MET A 34 -4.43 -9.68 -16.73
N VAL A 35 -5.30 -8.73 -16.35
CA VAL A 35 -5.35 -8.19 -14.99
C VAL A 35 -5.76 -9.28 -13.99
N GLU A 36 -6.80 -10.04 -14.32
CA GLU A 36 -7.27 -11.15 -13.48
C GLU A 36 -6.19 -12.23 -13.35
N GLN A 37 -5.54 -12.59 -14.44
CA GLN A 37 -4.46 -13.58 -14.44
C GLN A 37 -3.29 -13.12 -13.57
N MET A 38 -2.88 -11.87 -13.70
CA MET A 38 -1.82 -11.31 -12.86
C MET A 38 -2.20 -11.35 -11.38
N HIS A 39 -3.43 -10.99 -11.06
CA HIS A 39 -3.93 -11.01 -9.68
C HIS A 39 -3.86 -12.42 -9.08
N GLU A 40 -4.31 -13.43 -9.80
CA GLU A 40 -4.24 -14.83 -9.38
C GLU A 40 -2.79 -15.30 -9.22
N ASP A 41 -1.91 -14.92 -10.14
CA ASP A 41 -0.48 -15.27 -10.08
C ASP A 41 0.19 -14.67 -8.85
N ILE A 42 -0.10 -13.41 -8.54
CA ILE A 42 0.47 -12.73 -7.38
C ILE A 42 -0.01 -13.37 -6.08
N ILE A 43 -1.29 -13.70 -5.96
CA ILE A 43 -1.84 -14.40 -4.80
C ILE A 43 -1.17 -15.77 -4.64
N SER A 44 -1.05 -16.52 -5.72
CA SER A 44 -0.43 -17.84 -5.71
C SER A 44 1.05 -17.79 -5.28
N LEU A 45 1.82 -16.85 -5.82
CA LEU A 45 3.22 -16.67 -5.46
C LEU A 45 3.38 -16.31 -3.98
N TRP A 46 2.52 -15.46 -3.48
CA TRP A 46 2.53 -15.09 -2.08
C TRP A 46 2.23 -16.29 -1.18
N ASP A 47 1.20 -17.06 -1.49
CA ASP A 47 0.85 -18.26 -0.73
C ASP A 47 1.98 -19.30 -0.75
N GLN A 48 2.63 -19.50 -1.88
CA GLN A 48 3.79 -20.37 -2.00
C GLN A 48 4.95 -19.91 -1.14
N SER A 49 5.17 -18.61 -1.03
CA SER A 49 6.26 -18.05 -0.21
C SER A 49 6.03 -18.26 1.29
N LEU A 50 4.77 -18.33 1.72
CA LEU A 50 4.40 -18.53 3.13
C LEU A 50 4.26 -19.99 3.54
N LYS A 51 4.06 -20.89 2.59
CA LYS A 51 3.79 -22.29 2.87
C LYS A 51 4.84 -22.99 3.76
N PRO A 52 6.17 -22.78 3.52
CA PRO A 52 7.20 -23.37 4.39
C PRO A 52 7.46 -22.57 5.67
N CYS A 53 6.76 -21.48 5.90
CA CYS A 53 7.04 -20.55 6.98
C CYS A 53 6.26 -20.90 8.26
N VAL A 54 6.71 -20.36 9.38
CA VAL A 54 6.20 -20.69 10.72
C VAL A 54 4.80 -20.15 10.93
N LYS A 55 3.87 -21.01 11.39
CA LYS A 55 2.54 -20.60 11.84
C LYS A 55 2.59 -20.16 13.29
N LEU A 56 1.98 -19.03 13.59
CA LEU A 56 2.01 -18.41 14.92
C LEU A 56 0.84 -18.81 15.83
N THR A 57 0.21 -19.95 15.59
CA THR A 57 -0.87 -20.45 16.43
C THR A 57 -0.51 -20.49 17.93
N PRO A 58 0.71 -20.88 18.35
CA PRO A 58 1.10 -20.83 19.76
C PRO A 58 1.08 -19.45 20.41
N LEU A 59 1.04 -18.38 19.62
CA LEU A 59 0.95 -17.00 20.11
C LEU A 59 -0.46 -16.50 20.26
N CYS A 60 -1.46 -17.26 19.85
CA CYS A 60 -2.86 -16.91 20.07
C CYS A 60 -3.28 -17.22 21.52
N VAL A 61 -2.64 -16.53 22.44
CA VAL A 61 -2.82 -16.60 23.89
C VAL A 61 -3.13 -15.20 24.42
N THR A 62 -3.59 -15.14 25.67
CA THR A 62 -3.81 -13.84 26.30
C THR A 62 -2.48 -13.13 26.52
N LEU A 63 -2.42 -11.90 26.03
CA LEU A 63 -1.26 -11.01 26.23
C LEU A 63 -1.58 -10.01 27.33
N HIS A 64 -0.63 -9.78 28.23
CA HIS A 64 -0.72 -8.72 29.22
C HIS A 64 0.13 -7.55 28.76
N CYS A 65 -0.53 -6.49 28.32
CA CYS A 65 0.14 -5.37 27.66
C CYS A 65 0.05 -4.09 28.48
N THR A 66 1.16 -3.38 28.53
CA THR A 66 1.26 -2.02 29.08
C THR A 66 1.80 -1.11 27.98
N ASN A 67 1.54 0.19 28.13
CA ASN A 67 2.08 1.16 27.18
C ASN A 67 3.59 1.25 27.33
N LEU A 68 4.31 1.31 26.22
CA LEU A 68 5.73 1.59 26.24
C LEU A 68 5.91 3.09 26.48
N GLU A 69 6.52 3.45 27.60
CA GLU A 69 6.78 4.83 27.95
C GLU A 69 8.10 5.30 27.34
N ASN A 70 8.12 6.56 26.89
CA ASN A 70 9.33 7.22 26.47
C ASN A 70 10.28 7.36 27.66
N ALA A 71 11.55 6.98 27.46
CA ALA A 71 12.60 7.14 28.48
C ALA A 71 12.92 8.61 28.79
N THR A 72 12.45 9.54 27.98
CA THR A 72 12.57 10.97 28.18
C THR A 72 11.23 11.58 28.52
N ASN A 73 11.11 12.14 29.72
CA ASN A 73 9.94 12.88 30.19
C ASN A 73 9.77 14.22 29.44
N THR A 74 9.86 14.24 28.13
CA THR A 74 9.62 15.45 27.37
C THR A 74 8.13 15.59 27.08
N THR A 75 7.52 16.57 27.70
CA THR A 75 6.13 16.94 27.55
C THR A 75 5.85 17.72 26.25
N SER A 76 6.76 17.72 25.29
CA SER A 76 6.55 18.39 24.02
C SER A 76 5.64 17.55 23.11
N SER A 77 4.47 18.07 22.83
CA SER A 77 3.52 17.55 21.85
C SER A 77 4.04 17.78 20.42
N ASN A 78 5.22 17.29 20.12
CA ASN A 78 5.82 17.44 18.82
C ASN A 78 5.33 16.30 17.90
N TRP A 79 5.01 16.61 16.65
CA TRP A 79 4.62 15.59 15.65
C TRP A 79 5.65 14.47 15.49
N LYS A 80 6.90 14.70 15.92
CA LYS A 80 7.99 13.73 15.91
C LYS A 80 7.86 12.63 16.94
N GLU A 81 7.03 12.83 17.97
CA GLU A 81 6.81 11.86 19.01
C GLU A 81 5.60 10.98 18.67
N MET A 82 5.72 9.67 18.87
CA MET A 82 4.58 8.78 18.73
C MET A 82 3.54 9.08 19.80
N ASN A 83 2.26 8.96 19.43
CA ASN A 83 1.17 9.01 20.38
C ASN A 83 1.38 7.94 21.45
N ARG A 84 1.03 8.31 22.68
CA ARG A 84 1.10 7.41 23.81
C ARG A 84 0.23 6.18 23.57
N GLY A 85 0.80 4.99 23.75
CA GLY A 85 0.09 3.74 23.57
C GLY A 85 0.15 3.15 22.16
N GLU A 86 0.84 3.76 21.21
CA GLU A 86 1.05 3.20 19.86
C GLU A 86 1.92 1.95 19.90
N ILE A 87 2.84 1.84 20.85
CA ILE A 87 3.66 0.66 21.06
C ILE A 87 3.32 0.08 22.43
N LYS A 88 3.00 -1.20 22.45
CA LYS A 88 2.66 -1.95 23.64
C LYS A 88 3.78 -2.91 24.01
N ASN A 89 4.12 -2.98 25.29
CA ASN A 89 4.99 -4.00 25.84
C ASN A 89 4.12 -5.12 26.39
N CYS A 90 4.13 -6.28 25.73
CA CYS A 90 3.24 -7.39 26.02
C CYS A 90 4.02 -8.58 26.59
N SER A 91 3.51 -9.14 27.70
CA SER A 91 4.01 -10.38 28.29
C SER A 91 3.04 -11.51 27.97
N PHE A 92 3.58 -12.68 27.69
CA PHE A 92 2.80 -13.87 27.36
C PHE A 92 3.54 -15.14 27.73
N ASN A 93 2.81 -16.25 27.83
CA ASN A 93 3.38 -17.55 28.10
C ASN A 93 3.49 -18.35 26.82
N VAL A 94 4.66 -18.90 26.54
CA VAL A 94 4.94 -19.75 25.39
C VAL A 94 5.27 -21.15 25.87
N THR A 95 4.70 -22.17 25.22
CA THR A 95 5.05 -23.56 25.47
C THR A 95 6.34 -23.89 24.72
N THR A 96 7.39 -24.27 25.45
CA THR A 96 8.63 -24.77 24.86
C THR A 96 8.55 -26.25 24.56
N SER A 97 9.28 -26.70 23.55
CA SER A 97 9.25 -28.09 23.04
C SER A 97 9.80 -29.13 24.02
N ILE A 98 10.52 -28.73 25.04
CA ILE A 98 11.16 -29.65 26.00
C ILE A 98 10.29 -29.72 27.27
N GLY A 99 9.48 -30.76 27.37
CA GLY A 99 8.78 -31.12 28.60
C GLY A 99 7.53 -30.30 28.94
N ASN A 100 6.82 -29.73 27.97
CA ASN A 100 5.62 -28.91 28.18
C ASN A 100 5.79 -27.77 29.19
N LYS A 101 7.00 -27.24 29.32
CA LYS A 101 7.26 -26.11 30.19
C LYS A 101 6.79 -24.81 29.54
N MET A 102 5.91 -24.10 30.24
CA MET A 102 5.53 -22.73 29.86
C MET A 102 6.60 -21.76 30.31
N GLN A 103 7.03 -20.93 29.36
CA GLN A 103 8.00 -19.88 29.60
C GLN A 103 7.36 -18.52 29.42
N LYS A 104 7.58 -17.60 30.35
CA LYS A 104 7.11 -16.22 30.24
C LYS A 104 8.07 -15.44 29.34
N GLU A 105 7.51 -14.84 28.32
CA GLU A 105 8.25 -14.00 27.38
C GLU A 105 7.59 -12.64 27.22
N TYR A 106 8.32 -11.68 26.68
CA TYR A 106 7.78 -10.36 26.35
C TYR A 106 8.22 -9.94 24.95
N ALA A 107 7.40 -9.11 24.32
CA ALA A 107 7.69 -8.50 23.02
C ALA A 107 6.97 -7.18 22.89
N LEU A 108 7.45 -6.33 22.00
CA LEU A 108 6.78 -5.08 21.64
C LEU A 108 5.87 -5.32 20.44
N PHE A 109 4.65 -4.84 20.55
CA PHE A 109 3.66 -4.88 19.48
C PHE A 109 3.13 -3.48 19.21
N TYR A 110 2.76 -3.22 17.95
CA TYR A 110 2.03 -2.01 17.62
C TYR A 110 0.57 -2.14 18.04
N LYS A 111 -0.05 -1.04 18.44
CA LYS A 111 -1.44 -1.01 18.87
C LYS A 111 -2.41 -1.57 17.82
N LEU A 112 -2.12 -1.39 16.54
CA LEU A 112 -2.95 -1.91 15.44
C LEU A 112 -2.95 -3.44 15.35
N ASP A 113 -1.99 -4.11 15.97
CA ASP A 113 -1.83 -5.56 15.89
C ASP A 113 -2.47 -6.29 17.08
N VAL A 114 -2.98 -5.58 18.07
CA VAL A 114 -3.58 -6.16 19.27
C VAL A 114 -4.99 -5.66 19.48
N VAL A 115 -5.84 -6.53 20.04
CA VAL A 115 -7.24 -6.25 20.31
C VAL A 115 -7.50 -6.47 21.80
N PRO A 116 -8.12 -5.50 22.53
CA PRO A 116 -8.44 -5.70 23.93
C PRO A 116 -9.44 -6.82 24.14
N ILE A 117 -9.24 -7.60 25.21
CA ILE A 117 -10.16 -8.63 25.69
C ILE A 117 -10.93 -8.02 26.85
N ASP A 118 -12.26 -8.04 26.78
CA ASP A 118 -13.15 -7.53 27.81
C ASP A 118 -12.86 -6.05 28.18
N ASN A 119 -13.46 -5.59 29.29
CA ASN A 119 -13.27 -4.22 29.78
C ASN A 119 -11.96 -4.05 30.57
N ASP A 120 -11.09 -5.03 30.56
CA ASP A 120 -9.78 -4.98 31.22
C ASP A 120 -8.77 -4.30 30.28
N ASN A 121 -8.19 -3.19 30.73
CA ASN A 121 -7.23 -2.39 29.96
C ASN A 121 -5.83 -3.05 29.82
N THR A 122 -5.63 -4.26 30.32
CA THR A 122 -4.32 -4.92 30.34
C THR A 122 -4.29 -6.21 29.54
N SER A 123 -5.44 -6.80 29.21
CA SER A 123 -5.53 -8.08 28.50
C SER A 123 -5.85 -7.87 27.03
N TYR A 124 -5.04 -8.47 26.15
CA TYR A 124 -5.14 -8.34 24.72
C TYR A 124 -4.95 -9.69 24.03
N ASN A 125 -5.46 -9.79 22.81
CA ASN A 125 -5.10 -10.84 21.85
C ASN A 125 -4.46 -10.21 20.62
N LEU A 126 -3.67 -10.96 19.89
CA LEU A 126 -3.26 -10.55 18.55
C LEU A 126 -4.50 -10.47 17.66
N ILE A 127 -4.53 -9.45 16.82
CA ILE A 127 -5.63 -9.27 15.87
C ILE A 127 -5.73 -10.49 14.96
N ASN A 128 -6.93 -10.89 14.60
CA ASN A 128 -7.23 -12.04 13.74
C ASN A 128 -6.91 -13.43 14.31
N CYS A 129 -6.46 -13.56 15.55
CA CYS A 129 -6.21 -14.88 16.15
C CYS A 129 -7.44 -15.77 16.18
N ASN A 130 -8.64 -15.20 16.38
CA ASN A 130 -9.89 -15.94 16.47
C ASN A 130 -10.50 -16.29 15.11
N THR A 131 -10.08 -15.61 14.03
CA THR A 131 -10.71 -15.69 12.72
C THR A 131 -9.78 -16.22 11.64
N SER A 132 -8.46 -16.20 11.87
CA SER A 132 -7.49 -16.48 10.83
C SER A 132 -6.28 -17.26 11.37
N VAL A 133 -5.66 -18.01 10.48
CA VAL A 133 -4.33 -18.58 10.74
C VAL A 133 -3.30 -17.51 10.41
N ILE A 134 -2.47 -17.15 11.39
CA ILE A 134 -1.40 -16.18 11.21
C ILE A 134 -0.11 -16.93 10.89
N THR A 135 0.49 -16.62 9.75
CA THR A 135 1.78 -17.17 9.32
C THR A 135 2.83 -16.08 9.32
N GLN A 136 3.94 -16.31 10.00
CA GLN A 136 5.07 -15.39 9.96
C GLN A 136 5.76 -15.50 8.61
N ALA A 137 5.98 -14.38 7.92
CA ALA A 137 6.78 -14.39 6.70
C ALA A 137 8.20 -14.87 7.01
N CYS A 138 8.74 -15.71 6.15
CA CYS A 138 10.11 -16.20 6.34
C CYS A 138 11.10 -15.03 6.25
N PRO A 139 12.00 -14.85 7.24
CA PRO A 139 12.91 -13.70 7.26
C PRO A 139 13.84 -13.60 6.05
N LYS A 140 14.06 -14.71 5.35
CA LYS A 140 14.88 -14.75 4.14
C LYS A 140 14.16 -14.26 2.89
N VAL A 141 12.84 -14.09 2.94
CA VAL A 141 12.02 -13.70 1.79
C VAL A 141 11.91 -12.18 1.76
N SER A 142 12.21 -11.59 0.61
CA SER A 142 12.09 -10.15 0.38
C SER A 142 10.73 -9.82 -0.24
N PHE A 143 10.15 -8.71 0.19
CA PHE A 143 8.92 -8.16 -0.38
C PHE A 143 9.20 -7.08 -1.43
N GLU A 144 10.46 -6.83 -1.77
CA GLU A 144 10.81 -5.83 -2.78
C GLU A 144 10.26 -6.23 -4.15
N PRO A 145 9.38 -5.41 -4.77
CA PRO A 145 8.82 -5.73 -6.07
C PRO A 145 9.88 -5.60 -7.16
N ILE A 146 10.00 -6.64 -7.97
CA ILE A 146 10.88 -6.66 -9.15
C ILE A 146 10.03 -6.62 -10.42
N PRO A 147 10.51 -6.04 -11.51
CA PRO A 147 9.75 -5.99 -12.76
C PRO A 147 9.43 -7.40 -13.27
N ILE A 148 8.17 -7.64 -13.57
CA ILE A 148 7.66 -8.89 -14.13
C ILE A 148 7.11 -8.60 -15.53
N HIS A 149 7.43 -9.46 -16.49
CA HIS A 149 6.90 -9.40 -17.85
C HIS A 149 5.90 -10.53 -18.05
N TYR A 150 4.79 -10.23 -18.69
CA TYR A 150 3.81 -11.25 -19.11
C TYR A 150 3.97 -11.49 -20.59
N CYS A 151 4.14 -12.76 -20.96
CA CYS A 151 4.42 -13.16 -22.34
C CYS A 151 3.30 -14.06 -22.87
N ALA A 152 2.98 -13.88 -24.15
CA ALA A 152 2.02 -14.73 -24.84
C ALA A 152 2.63 -16.11 -25.12
N PRO A 153 1.83 -17.19 -25.01
CA PRO A 153 2.30 -18.51 -25.43
C PRO A 153 2.48 -18.58 -26.96
N ALA A 154 3.17 -19.62 -27.44
CA ALA A 154 3.39 -19.83 -28.86
C ALA A 154 2.05 -19.86 -29.61
N GLY A 155 2.01 -19.17 -30.76
CA GLY A 155 0.80 -19.02 -31.56
C GLY A 155 -0.12 -17.87 -31.16
N PHE A 156 0.23 -17.11 -30.12
CA PHE A 156 -0.51 -15.93 -29.66
C PHE A 156 0.40 -14.71 -29.64
N ALA A 157 -0.21 -13.55 -29.60
CA ALA A 157 0.49 -12.29 -29.51
C ALA A 157 -0.28 -11.33 -28.60
N ILE A 158 0.43 -10.33 -28.05
CA ILE A 158 -0.16 -9.27 -27.26
C ILE A 158 -0.23 -8.02 -28.12
N LEU A 159 -1.40 -7.37 -28.13
CA LEU A 159 -1.58 -6.08 -28.76
C LEU A 159 -1.41 -4.99 -27.72
N LYS A 160 -0.68 -3.96 -28.10
CA LYS A 160 -0.35 -2.82 -27.21
C LYS A 160 -0.87 -1.54 -27.84
N CYS A 161 -1.63 -0.77 -27.07
CA CYS A 161 -2.09 0.55 -27.50
C CYS A 161 -1.02 1.60 -27.14
N ASN A 162 -0.55 2.30 -28.14
CA ASN A 162 0.47 3.33 -27.99
C ASN A 162 -0.08 4.76 -28.04
N ASP A 163 -1.39 4.92 -28.08
CA ASP A 163 -2.00 6.25 -28.05
C ASP A 163 -1.70 6.94 -26.72
N LYS A 164 -1.02 8.08 -26.80
CA LYS A 164 -0.47 8.77 -25.61
C LYS A 164 -1.54 9.35 -24.69
N LYS A 165 -2.76 9.57 -25.20
CA LYS A 165 -3.90 10.08 -24.46
C LYS A 165 -5.07 9.10 -24.43
N PHE A 166 -4.79 7.81 -24.58
CA PHE A 166 -5.82 6.78 -24.58
C PHE A 166 -6.58 6.78 -23.24
N ASN A 167 -7.91 6.84 -23.33
CA ASN A 167 -8.79 6.96 -22.15
C ASN A 167 -9.13 5.62 -21.47
N GLY A 168 -8.58 4.50 -21.95
CA GLY A 168 -8.78 3.18 -21.36
C GLY A 168 -9.76 2.28 -22.10
N SER A 169 -10.67 2.82 -22.91
CA SER A 169 -11.63 2.03 -23.67
C SER A 169 -11.91 2.66 -25.02
N GLY A 170 -12.26 1.84 -26.00
CA GLY A 170 -12.59 2.27 -27.35
C GLY A 170 -11.47 2.03 -28.36
N PRO A 171 -11.54 2.68 -29.55
CA PRO A 171 -10.58 2.45 -30.60
C PRO A 171 -9.21 3.07 -30.31
N CYS A 172 -8.16 2.31 -30.57
CA CYS A 172 -6.77 2.75 -30.53
C CYS A 172 -6.22 2.74 -31.95
N ILE A 173 -5.61 3.84 -32.40
CA ILE A 173 -5.13 4.00 -33.75
C ILE A 173 -3.63 3.70 -33.92
N ASN A 174 -2.88 3.72 -32.83
CA ASN A 174 -1.45 3.40 -32.83
C ASN A 174 -1.23 2.08 -32.06
N VAL A 175 -1.30 0.98 -32.77
CA VAL A 175 -1.25 -0.36 -32.19
C VAL A 175 0.06 -1.03 -32.61
N SER A 176 0.70 -1.70 -31.66
CA SER A 176 1.83 -2.57 -31.93
C SER A 176 1.57 -3.96 -31.36
N THR A 177 2.30 -4.96 -31.89
CA THR A 177 2.27 -6.30 -31.35
C THR A 177 3.59 -6.61 -30.66
N VAL A 178 3.47 -7.23 -29.49
CA VAL A 178 4.62 -7.66 -28.69
C VAL A 178 4.39 -9.10 -28.24
N GLN A 179 5.47 -9.81 -27.97
CA GLN A 179 5.38 -11.13 -27.37
C GLN A 179 5.25 -11.04 -25.86
N CYS A 180 5.88 -10.05 -25.25
CA CYS A 180 5.85 -9.82 -23.81
C CYS A 180 5.54 -8.36 -23.51
N THR A 181 4.90 -8.12 -22.37
CA THR A 181 4.71 -6.77 -21.83
C THR A 181 6.07 -6.18 -21.41
N HIS A 182 6.11 -4.87 -21.21
CA HIS A 182 7.22 -4.24 -20.50
C HIS A 182 7.29 -4.76 -19.05
N GLY A 183 8.38 -4.49 -18.33
CA GLY A 183 8.50 -4.86 -16.93
C GLY A 183 7.53 -4.07 -16.07
N ILE A 184 6.63 -4.77 -15.40
CA ILE A 184 5.64 -4.18 -14.50
C ILE A 184 6.05 -4.53 -13.07
N ARG A 185 6.29 -3.52 -12.25
CA ARG A 185 6.56 -3.73 -10.82
C ARG A 185 5.26 -3.98 -10.08
N PRO A 186 5.10 -5.14 -9.42
CA PRO A 186 3.86 -5.48 -8.71
C PRO A 186 3.80 -4.78 -7.35
N VAL A 187 3.78 -3.46 -7.35
CA VAL A 187 3.69 -2.66 -6.12
C VAL A 187 2.28 -2.72 -5.59
N VAL A 188 2.14 -3.13 -4.33
CA VAL A 188 0.85 -3.17 -3.62
C VAL A 188 0.75 -1.93 -2.76
N SER A 189 -0.19 -1.06 -3.08
CA SER A 189 -0.43 0.19 -2.36
C SER A 189 -1.89 0.60 -2.45
N THR A 190 -2.31 1.52 -1.61
CA THR A 190 -3.65 2.11 -1.64
C THR A 190 -3.55 3.61 -1.85
N GLN A 191 -4.57 4.21 -2.43
CA GLN A 191 -4.72 5.65 -2.68
C GLN A 191 -3.72 6.22 -3.69
N LEU A 192 -2.42 6.04 -3.47
CA LEU A 192 -1.35 6.51 -4.34
C LEU A 192 -0.73 5.33 -5.08
N LEU A 193 -0.53 5.47 -6.37
CA LEU A 193 0.15 4.48 -7.19
C LEU A 193 1.64 4.82 -7.23
N LEU A 194 2.47 3.86 -6.83
CA LEU A 194 3.90 4.06 -6.67
C LEU A 194 4.70 3.33 -7.76
N ASN A 195 5.73 3.98 -8.24
CA ASN A 195 6.72 3.39 -9.16
C ASN A 195 6.14 2.80 -10.44
N GLY A 196 5.01 3.32 -10.90
CA GLY A 196 4.37 2.94 -12.14
C GLY A 196 4.86 3.73 -13.34
N SER A 197 4.14 3.64 -14.44
CA SER A 197 4.44 4.37 -15.66
C SER A 197 3.84 5.77 -15.65
N LEU A 198 4.53 6.72 -16.27
CA LEU A 198 4.09 8.10 -16.41
C LEU A 198 3.42 8.33 -17.77
N ALA A 199 2.50 9.28 -17.83
CA ALA A 199 1.93 9.74 -19.08
C ALA A 199 2.91 10.67 -19.81
N GLU A 200 2.98 10.57 -21.14
CA GLU A 200 3.98 11.31 -21.92
C GLU A 200 3.55 12.74 -22.25
N LYS A 201 2.26 12.97 -22.53
CA LYS A 201 1.75 14.26 -23.04
C LYS A 201 0.95 15.09 -22.03
N GLY A 202 0.76 14.59 -20.83
CA GLY A 202 -0.01 15.27 -19.80
C GLY A 202 -0.75 14.29 -18.92
N VAL A 203 -1.29 14.78 -17.82
CA VAL A 203 -2.08 13.95 -16.91
C VAL A 203 -3.26 13.33 -17.66
N VAL A 204 -3.47 12.04 -17.46
CA VAL A 204 -4.60 11.30 -18.05
C VAL A 204 -5.47 10.78 -16.90
N ILE A 205 -6.77 11.00 -17.02
CA ILE A 205 -7.75 10.43 -16.10
C ILE A 205 -8.54 9.35 -16.82
N ARG A 206 -8.80 8.24 -16.15
CA ARG A 206 -9.51 7.10 -16.71
C ARG A 206 -10.55 6.59 -15.74
N SER A 207 -11.73 6.28 -16.24
CA SER A 207 -12.79 5.58 -15.50
C SER A 207 -13.56 4.69 -16.45
N GLU A 208 -14.06 3.58 -15.94
CA GLU A 208 -14.97 2.72 -16.72
C GLU A 208 -16.22 3.49 -17.14
N ASN A 209 -16.74 4.35 -16.25
CA ASN A 209 -17.86 5.22 -16.53
C ASN A 209 -17.79 6.45 -15.59
N PHE A 210 -17.49 7.62 -16.14
CA PHE A 210 -17.40 8.85 -15.36
C PHE A 210 -18.75 9.32 -14.78
N THR A 211 -19.85 8.89 -15.36
CA THR A 211 -21.18 9.23 -14.84
C THR A 211 -21.57 8.39 -13.63
N ASP A 212 -20.93 7.24 -13.44
CA ASP A 212 -21.15 6.37 -12.31
C ASP A 212 -20.13 6.69 -11.22
N ASN A 213 -20.60 7.25 -10.10
CA ASN A 213 -19.74 7.62 -8.97
C ASN A 213 -19.15 6.43 -8.22
N VAL A 214 -19.67 5.22 -8.43
CA VAL A 214 -19.12 3.99 -7.82
C VAL A 214 -17.82 3.59 -8.49
N LYS A 215 -17.64 3.94 -9.77
CA LYS A 215 -16.45 3.55 -10.53
C LYS A 215 -15.25 4.40 -10.16
N THR A 216 -14.14 3.73 -9.85
CA THR A 216 -12.88 4.37 -9.49
C THR A 216 -12.29 5.14 -10.67
N ILE A 217 -11.78 6.32 -10.38
CA ILE A 217 -11.05 7.14 -11.33
C ILE A 217 -9.56 6.88 -11.12
N ILE A 218 -8.88 6.45 -12.19
CA ILE A 218 -7.44 6.27 -12.18
C ILE A 218 -6.80 7.51 -12.80
N VAL A 219 -5.93 8.15 -12.04
CA VAL A 219 -5.15 9.30 -12.50
C VAL A 219 -3.73 8.85 -12.80
N GLN A 220 -3.27 9.08 -14.02
CA GLN A 220 -1.87 8.86 -14.40
C GLN A 220 -1.18 10.20 -14.56
N LEU A 221 -0.08 10.38 -13.82
CA LEU A 221 0.65 11.64 -13.80
C LEU A 221 1.62 11.73 -14.97
N LYS A 222 1.90 12.95 -15.41
CA LYS A 222 2.98 13.24 -16.37
C LYS A 222 4.34 13.24 -15.69
N GLU A 223 4.44 13.84 -14.52
CA GLU A 223 5.65 13.92 -13.72
C GLU A 223 5.42 13.26 -12.38
N SER A 224 6.38 12.47 -11.93
CA SER A 224 6.28 11.82 -10.64
C SER A 224 6.52 12.81 -9.51
N VAL A 225 5.90 12.53 -8.36
CA VAL A 225 6.16 13.24 -7.12
C VAL A 225 6.89 12.28 -6.19
N GLU A 226 8.07 12.68 -5.75
CA GLU A 226 8.86 11.86 -4.85
C GLU A 226 8.26 11.86 -3.44
N ILE A 227 8.17 10.66 -2.85
CA ILE A 227 7.75 10.46 -1.47
C ILE A 227 8.84 9.72 -0.72
N ASN A 228 9.32 10.33 0.37
CA ASN A 228 10.38 9.79 1.22
C ASN A 228 9.80 9.41 2.57
N CYS A 229 9.89 8.14 2.92
CA CYS A 229 9.31 7.61 4.15
C CYS A 229 10.39 7.09 5.08
N THR A 230 10.19 7.27 6.37
CA THR A 230 11.16 6.94 7.41
C THR A 230 10.46 6.33 8.61
N ARG A 231 11.02 5.27 9.14
CA ARG A 231 10.78 4.83 10.51
C ARG A 231 12.03 5.14 11.33
N PRO A 232 12.03 6.23 12.10
CA PRO A 232 13.25 6.67 12.78
C PRO A 232 13.63 5.81 13.98
N ASN A 233 12.73 4.97 14.47
CA ASN A 233 12.98 4.11 15.61
C ASN A 233 14.03 3.05 15.28
N ASN A 234 15.03 2.93 16.14
CA ASN A 234 16.05 1.90 16.02
C ASN A 234 15.58 0.63 16.73
N ASN A 235 14.86 -0.23 16.00
CA ASN A 235 14.29 -1.44 16.54
C ASN A 235 15.34 -2.56 16.63
N THR A 236 15.26 -3.33 17.71
CA THR A 236 15.99 -4.59 17.83
C THR A 236 15.04 -5.75 17.54
N ARG A 237 15.60 -6.86 17.08
CA ARG A 237 14.83 -8.07 16.82
C ARG A 237 15.31 -9.18 17.75
N LYS A 238 14.37 -9.83 18.43
CA LYS A 238 14.66 -11.00 19.25
C LYS A 238 13.97 -12.23 18.71
N SER A 239 14.56 -13.38 18.92
CA SER A 239 14.03 -14.67 18.52
C SER A 239 13.44 -15.38 19.73
N ILE A 240 12.18 -15.76 19.65
CA ILE A 240 11.48 -16.48 20.71
C ILE A 240 11.16 -17.88 20.20
N PRO A 241 11.71 -18.95 20.81
CA PRO A 241 11.35 -20.31 20.44
C PRO A 241 9.89 -20.60 20.76
N ILE A 242 9.14 -21.11 19.78
CA ILE A 242 7.73 -21.47 19.95
C ILE A 242 7.42 -22.92 19.60
N GLY A 243 8.44 -23.70 19.29
CA GLY A 243 8.34 -25.12 18.98
C GLY A 243 9.67 -25.66 18.46
N PRO A 244 9.76 -26.97 18.17
CA PRO A 244 10.98 -27.58 17.66
C PRO A 244 11.40 -26.97 16.32
N GLY A 245 12.55 -26.30 16.29
CA GLY A 245 13.04 -25.63 15.08
C GLY A 245 12.21 -24.45 14.61
N LYS A 246 11.30 -23.94 15.44
CA LYS A 246 10.40 -22.83 15.11
C LYS A 246 10.67 -21.64 16.01
N ALA A 247 10.89 -20.47 15.42
CA ALA A 247 11.16 -19.24 16.15
C ALA A 247 10.20 -18.13 15.68
N PHE A 248 9.69 -17.38 16.65
CA PHE A 248 8.95 -16.15 16.44
C PHE A 248 9.93 -14.98 16.55
N TYR A 249 9.97 -14.16 15.51
CA TYR A 249 10.79 -12.95 15.50
C TYR A 249 9.95 -11.76 15.96
N ALA A 250 10.33 -11.20 17.10
CA ALA A 250 9.61 -10.08 17.70
C ALA A 250 10.50 -8.86 17.83
N THR A 251 9.89 -7.70 17.97
CA THR A 251 10.60 -6.50 18.39
C THR A 251 10.96 -6.64 19.87
N GLY A 252 12.26 -6.60 20.18
CA GLY A 252 12.75 -6.70 21.54
C GLY A 252 12.71 -5.37 22.26
N ASP A 253 13.50 -4.42 21.79
CA ASP A 253 13.62 -3.08 22.35
C ASP A 253 13.76 -2.04 21.25
N ILE A 254 13.47 -0.79 21.59
CA ILE A 254 13.72 0.36 20.73
C ILE A 254 14.83 1.19 21.38
N ILE A 255 15.94 1.34 20.68
CA ILE A 255 17.10 2.08 21.17
C ILE A 255 16.89 3.57 20.92
N GLY A 256 17.00 4.38 21.97
CA GLY A 256 16.84 5.82 21.92
C GLY A 256 15.38 6.28 22.03
N ASP A 257 15.10 7.44 21.50
CA ASP A 257 13.77 8.05 21.58
C ASP A 257 12.76 7.34 20.67
N ILE A 258 11.53 7.24 21.12
CA ILE A 258 10.43 6.70 20.34
C ILE A 258 9.85 7.84 19.49
N ARG A 259 9.96 7.71 18.17
CA ARG A 259 9.53 8.74 17.22
C ARG A 259 8.50 8.20 16.24
N GLN A 260 7.68 9.11 15.70
CA GLN A 260 6.64 8.78 14.73
C GLN A 260 7.25 8.46 13.35
N ALA A 261 6.84 7.34 12.76
CA ALA A 261 7.09 7.08 11.36
C ALA A 261 6.35 8.12 10.51
N HIS A 262 6.96 8.53 9.41
CA HIS A 262 6.41 9.60 8.59
C HIS A 262 6.87 9.52 7.15
N CYS A 263 6.14 10.20 6.27
CA CYS A 263 6.51 10.40 4.88
C CYS A 263 6.57 11.88 4.57
N ASN A 264 7.56 12.29 3.78
CA ASN A 264 7.76 13.66 3.35
C ASN A 264 7.53 13.79 1.85
N ILE A 265 6.77 14.83 1.48
CA ILE A 265 6.44 15.18 0.09
C ILE A 265 6.66 16.66 -0.09
N SER A 266 7.22 17.06 -1.24
CA SER A 266 7.32 18.49 -1.59
C SER A 266 5.93 19.08 -1.78
N GLY A 267 5.60 20.08 -0.98
CA GLY A 267 4.31 20.78 -1.05
C GLY A 267 4.09 21.47 -2.37
N GLU A 268 5.14 22.08 -2.92
CA GLU A 268 5.08 22.74 -4.22
C GLU A 268 4.79 21.76 -5.36
N LYS A 269 5.53 20.66 -5.41
CA LYS A 269 5.32 19.63 -6.44
C LYS A 269 3.94 19.00 -6.34
N TRP A 270 3.49 18.72 -5.14
CA TRP A 270 2.15 18.15 -4.92
C TRP A 270 1.05 19.12 -5.36
N ASN A 271 1.19 20.39 -5.02
CA ASN A 271 0.23 21.41 -5.43
C ASN A 271 0.17 21.57 -6.95
N ASN A 272 1.33 21.59 -7.61
CA ASN A 272 1.38 21.64 -9.07
C ASN A 272 0.74 20.41 -9.71
N THR A 273 0.92 19.25 -9.12
CA THR A 273 0.30 18.00 -9.55
C THR A 273 -1.23 18.07 -9.41
N LEU A 274 -1.74 18.52 -8.26
CA LEU A 274 -3.17 18.70 -8.05
C LEU A 274 -3.78 19.68 -9.04
N LYS A 275 -3.07 20.77 -9.36
CA LYS A 275 -3.50 21.75 -10.35
C LYS A 275 -3.72 21.12 -11.73
N GLN A 276 -2.79 20.27 -12.15
CA GLN A 276 -2.91 19.54 -13.41
C GLN A 276 -4.11 18.55 -13.40
N ILE A 277 -4.29 17.85 -12.27
CA ILE A 277 -5.41 16.93 -12.09
C ILE A 277 -6.74 17.67 -12.13
N VAL A 278 -6.82 18.79 -11.43
CA VAL A 278 -8.02 19.65 -11.41
C VAL A 278 -8.39 20.14 -12.82
N THR A 279 -7.40 20.53 -13.61
CA THR A 279 -7.63 20.95 -15.00
C THR A 279 -8.30 19.83 -15.80
N LYS A 280 -7.86 18.60 -15.66
CA LYS A 280 -8.44 17.45 -16.34
C LYS A 280 -9.83 17.08 -15.80
N LEU A 281 -10.01 17.15 -14.48
CA LEU A 281 -11.31 16.88 -13.86
C LEU A 281 -12.37 17.93 -14.25
N GLN A 282 -11.99 19.19 -14.32
CA GLN A 282 -12.89 20.26 -14.77
C GLN A 282 -13.30 20.07 -16.22
N ALA A 283 -12.38 19.67 -17.09
CA ALA A 283 -12.70 19.36 -18.48
C ALA A 283 -13.70 18.20 -18.60
N GLN A 284 -13.63 17.22 -17.72
CA GLN A 284 -14.53 16.06 -17.69
C GLN A 284 -15.87 16.37 -17.04
N PHE A 285 -15.89 17.22 -16.00
CA PHE A 285 -17.08 17.50 -15.17
C PHE A 285 -17.58 18.96 -15.35
N GLU A 286 -17.66 19.44 -16.56
CA GLU A 286 -18.35 20.69 -16.94
C GLU A 286 -17.91 21.94 -16.16
N ASN A 287 -16.61 22.12 -15.92
CA ASN A 287 -16.02 23.27 -15.22
C ASN A 287 -16.56 23.52 -13.80
N LYS A 288 -16.98 22.45 -13.10
CA LYS A 288 -17.41 22.53 -11.71
C LYS A 288 -16.24 22.80 -10.77
N THR A 289 -16.53 23.34 -9.60
CA THR A 289 -15.54 23.46 -8.53
C THR A 289 -15.13 22.06 -8.05
N ILE A 290 -13.82 21.82 -7.99
CA ILE A 290 -13.27 20.54 -7.55
C ILE A 290 -12.83 20.65 -6.10
N VAL A 291 -13.32 19.74 -5.28
CA VAL A 291 -12.98 19.65 -3.86
C VAL A 291 -12.33 18.30 -3.60
N PHE A 292 -11.17 18.32 -2.96
CA PHE A 292 -10.53 17.11 -2.45
C PHE A 292 -10.79 17.01 -0.95
N LYS A 293 -11.26 15.86 -0.53
CA LYS A 293 -11.48 15.54 0.88
C LYS A 293 -10.83 14.20 1.20
N GLN A 294 -10.54 13.99 2.48
CA GLN A 294 -10.02 12.71 2.97
C GLN A 294 -11.02 11.56 2.73
N SER A 295 -10.55 10.33 2.85
CA SER A 295 -11.40 9.15 2.75
C SER A 295 -12.55 9.21 3.76
N SER A 296 -13.71 8.73 3.35
CA SER A 296 -14.96 8.85 4.12
C SER A 296 -15.06 7.93 5.34
N GLY A 297 -14.09 7.06 5.56
CA GLY A 297 -14.06 6.11 6.66
C GLY A 297 -13.95 4.67 6.18
N GLY A 298 -13.72 3.75 7.14
CA GLY A 298 -13.52 2.33 6.89
C GLY A 298 -12.29 1.80 7.59
N ASP A 299 -11.84 0.63 7.17
CA ASP A 299 -10.63 0.00 7.70
C ASP A 299 -9.37 0.81 7.35
N PRO A 300 -8.31 0.76 8.18
CA PRO A 300 -7.07 1.48 7.91
C PRO A 300 -6.49 1.20 6.52
N GLU A 301 -6.70 0.01 6.00
CA GLU A 301 -6.25 -0.41 4.66
C GLU A 301 -6.87 0.43 3.53
N ILE A 302 -8.03 1.03 3.75
CA ILE A 302 -8.77 1.82 2.75
C ILE A 302 -8.64 3.31 3.03
N VAL A 303 -8.71 3.68 4.31
CA VAL A 303 -8.73 5.08 4.76
C VAL A 303 -7.37 5.74 4.66
N MET A 304 -6.30 4.95 4.73
CA MET A 304 -4.92 5.41 4.75
C MET A 304 -4.19 4.99 3.48
N HIS A 305 -3.13 5.71 3.18
CA HIS A 305 -2.17 5.26 2.17
C HIS A 305 -1.31 4.14 2.78
N SER A 306 -1.52 2.92 2.33
CA SER A 306 -0.77 1.76 2.79
C SER A 306 0.19 1.28 1.72
N PHE A 307 1.39 0.88 2.14
CA PHE A 307 2.46 0.39 1.25
C PHE A 307 3.52 -0.35 2.06
N ASN A 308 4.40 -1.04 1.36
CA ASN A 308 5.57 -1.69 1.96
C ASN A 308 6.80 -0.78 1.82
N CYS A 309 7.48 -0.55 2.92
CA CYS A 309 8.73 0.23 2.96
C CYS A 309 9.80 -0.57 3.68
N GLY A 310 10.79 -1.04 2.94
CA GLY A 310 11.93 -1.77 3.50
C GLY A 310 11.57 -3.08 4.21
N GLY A 311 10.42 -3.67 3.93
CA GLY A 311 9.92 -4.89 4.57
C GLY A 311 8.90 -4.63 5.68
N GLU A 312 8.63 -3.39 6.03
CA GLU A 312 7.60 -3.00 7.00
C GLU A 312 6.41 -2.38 6.28
N PHE A 313 5.20 -2.62 6.80
CA PHE A 313 3.96 -2.14 6.19
C PHE A 313 3.52 -0.84 6.87
N PHE A 314 3.54 0.23 6.10
CA PHE A 314 3.20 1.58 6.54
C PHE A 314 1.76 1.90 6.21
N TYR A 315 1.10 2.60 7.13
CA TYR A 315 -0.25 3.13 6.99
C TYR A 315 -0.18 4.62 7.30
N CYS A 316 -0.20 5.44 6.27
CA CYS A 316 0.02 6.88 6.39
C CYS A 316 -1.28 7.67 6.25
N ASN A 317 -1.47 8.63 7.13
CA ASN A 317 -2.61 9.54 7.06
C ASN A 317 -2.38 10.54 5.92
N SER A 318 -3.18 10.43 4.87
CA SER A 318 -3.06 11.24 3.66
C SER A 318 -3.96 12.49 3.67
N THR A 319 -4.56 12.84 4.79
CA THR A 319 -5.50 13.98 4.89
C THR A 319 -4.91 15.28 4.35
N GLN A 320 -3.64 15.54 4.62
CA GLN A 320 -2.97 16.77 4.16
C GLN A 320 -2.81 16.85 2.65
N LEU A 321 -2.85 15.73 1.95
CA LEU A 321 -2.78 15.67 0.49
C LEU A 321 -4.14 15.96 -0.17
N PHE A 322 -5.22 15.62 0.50
CA PHE A 322 -6.58 15.67 -0.02
C PHE A 322 -7.47 16.56 0.84
N ASN A 323 -7.09 17.81 0.97
CA ASN A 323 -7.82 18.82 1.74
C ASN A 323 -7.68 20.18 1.04
N SER A 324 -8.38 20.34 -0.07
CA SER A 324 -8.30 21.57 -0.86
C SER A 324 -9.56 21.78 -1.71
N THR A 325 -9.82 23.05 -2.01
CA THR A 325 -10.91 23.46 -2.91
C THR A 325 -10.32 24.23 -4.08
N TRP A 326 -10.72 23.88 -5.30
CA TRP A 326 -10.19 24.44 -6.52
C TRP A 326 -11.33 25.02 -7.36
N ASN A 327 -11.27 26.33 -7.55
CA ASN A 327 -12.19 27.06 -8.40
C ASN A 327 -11.42 27.64 -9.58
N ASN A 328 -11.72 27.21 -10.80
CA ASN A 328 -11.05 27.64 -12.03
C ASN A 328 -9.50 27.56 -11.96
N THR A 329 -8.96 26.44 -11.48
CA THR A 329 -7.54 26.20 -11.27
C THR A 329 -6.87 27.09 -10.20
N ILE A 330 -7.63 27.91 -9.49
CA ILE A 330 -7.14 28.68 -8.36
C ILE A 330 -7.32 27.84 -7.10
N GLY A 331 -6.21 27.39 -6.54
CA GLY A 331 -6.17 26.56 -5.35
C GLY A 331 -5.63 27.29 -4.13
N PRO A 332 -5.28 26.54 -3.08
CA PRO A 332 -4.69 27.13 -1.86
C PRO A 332 -3.42 27.92 -2.14
N ASN A 333 -3.30 29.07 -1.52
CA ASN A 333 -2.16 29.97 -1.73
C ASN A 333 -0.90 29.59 -0.95
N ASN A 334 -0.97 28.63 -0.04
CA ASN A 334 0.14 28.32 0.87
C ASN A 334 0.69 26.92 0.56
N THR A 335 1.61 26.86 -0.39
CA THR A 335 2.12 25.62 -0.95
C THR A 335 3.62 25.41 -0.75
N ASN A 336 4.29 26.37 -0.11
CA ASN A 336 5.72 26.27 0.13
C ASN A 336 6.01 25.42 1.36
N GLY A 337 6.93 24.49 1.23
CA GLY A 337 7.40 23.65 2.32
C GLY A 337 7.23 22.17 2.07
N THR A 338 7.51 21.40 3.09
CA THR A 338 7.40 19.94 3.06
C THR A 338 6.11 19.50 3.74
N ILE A 339 5.35 18.66 3.07
CA ILE A 339 4.20 18.01 3.66
C ILE A 339 4.70 16.75 4.37
N THR A 340 4.42 16.65 5.67
CA THR A 340 4.79 15.48 6.47
C THR A 340 3.53 14.71 6.83
N LEU A 341 3.45 13.46 6.36
CA LEU A 341 2.33 12.57 6.65
C LEU A 341 2.70 11.67 7.83
N PRO A 342 1.94 11.67 8.92
CA PRO A 342 2.18 10.74 10.03
C PRO A 342 1.79 9.32 9.61
N CYS A 343 2.63 8.35 9.94
CA CYS A 343 2.43 6.95 9.58
C CYS A 343 2.39 6.06 10.80
N ARG A 344 1.59 5.02 10.70
CA ARG A 344 1.54 3.91 11.65
C ARG A 344 2.10 2.67 10.96
N ILE A 345 2.63 1.74 11.76
CA ILE A 345 3.16 0.50 11.24
C ILE A 345 2.32 -0.66 11.74
N LYS A 346 2.05 -1.61 10.87
CA LYS A 346 1.29 -2.81 11.19
C LYS A 346 2.09 -4.03 10.76
N GLN A 347 2.18 -5.03 11.63
CA GLN A 347 2.90 -6.26 11.35
C GLN A 347 1.97 -7.42 10.97
N ILE A 348 0.74 -7.45 11.47
CA ILE A 348 -0.24 -8.47 11.12
C ILE A 348 -1.15 -7.92 10.03
N ILE A 349 -1.07 -8.52 8.84
CA ILE A 349 -1.68 -8.01 7.63
C ILE A 349 -2.63 -9.05 7.05
N ASN A 350 -3.86 -8.62 6.74
CA ASN A 350 -4.81 -9.38 5.94
C ASN A 350 -4.53 -9.12 4.47
N ARG A 351 -4.05 -10.13 3.78
CA ARG A 351 -3.72 -10.02 2.37
C ARG A 351 -4.95 -10.20 1.50
N TRP A 352 -5.07 -9.36 0.48
CA TRP A 352 -6.08 -9.49 -0.57
C TRP A 352 -7.52 -9.54 -0.03
N GLN A 353 -7.75 -9.05 1.18
CA GLN A 353 -9.04 -9.12 1.88
C GLN A 353 -9.58 -10.55 2.01
N GLU A 354 -8.71 -11.57 1.93
CA GLU A 354 -9.11 -12.96 2.15
C GLU A 354 -9.41 -13.23 3.63
N VAL A 355 -10.58 -13.78 3.89
CA VAL A 355 -10.96 -14.20 5.24
C VAL A 355 -10.22 -15.50 5.58
N GLY A 356 -9.66 -15.60 6.76
CA GLY A 356 -9.04 -16.81 7.28
C GLY A 356 -7.54 -16.93 7.11
N LYS A 357 -6.89 -15.99 6.42
CA LYS A 357 -5.43 -15.97 6.26
C LYS A 357 -4.86 -14.60 6.59
N ALA A 358 -3.90 -14.57 7.51
CA ALA A 358 -3.16 -13.37 7.87
C ALA A 358 -1.67 -13.66 7.85
N MET A 359 -0.88 -12.63 7.60
CA MET A 359 0.58 -12.70 7.61
C MET A 359 1.14 -11.79 8.68
N TYR A 360 2.12 -12.28 9.43
CA TYR A 360 2.93 -11.48 10.32
C TYR A 360 4.25 -11.13 9.62
N ALA A 361 4.52 -9.85 9.46
CA ALA A 361 5.79 -9.38 8.91
C ALA A 361 6.82 -9.26 10.04
N PRO A 362 7.92 -10.03 10.02
CA PRO A 362 8.95 -9.93 11.06
C PRO A 362 9.51 -8.50 11.13
N PRO A 363 9.88 -8.02 12.32
CA PRO A 363 10.44 -6.68 12.45
C PRO A 363 11.78 -6.56 11.74
N ILE A 364 12.03 -5.42 11.17
CA ILE A 364 13.30 -5.07 10.55
C ILE A 364 14.15 -4.32 11.55
N ARG A 365 15.41 -4.71 11.69
CA ARG A 365 16.36 -4.08 12.61
C ARG A 365 16.76 -2.70 12.13
N GLY A 366 17.04 -1.83 13.09
CA GLY A 366 17.54 -0.49 12.81
C GLY A 366 16.48 0.47 12.32
N GLN A 367 16.92 1.54 11.72
CA GLN A 367 16.06 2.55 11.10
C GLN A 367 15.73 2.12 9.66
N ILE A 368 14.55 2.53 9.19
CA ILE A 368 14.13 2.23 7.82
C ILE A 368 13.92 3.54 7.08
N ARG A 369 14.42 3.59 5.85
CA ARG A 369 14.18 4.67 4.90
C ARG A 369 13.86 4.09 3.54
N CYS A 370 12.86 4.64 2.88
CA CYS A 370 12.55 4.28 1.51
C CYS A 370 12.12 5.52 0.72
N SER A 371 12.41 5.50 -0.56
CA SER A 371 12.02 6.54 -1.49
C SER A 371 11.22 5.91 -2.62
N SER A 372 10.09 6.50 -2.95
CA SER A 372 9.22 6.06 -4.03
C SER A 372 8.76 7.24 -4.85
N ASN A 373 8.30 6.97 -6.06
CA ASN A 373 7.72 7.97 -6.95
C ASN A 373 6.22 7.77 -7.05
N ILE A 374 5.45 8.78 -6.69
CA ILE A 374 4.01 8.79 -6.92
C ILE A 374 3.80 9.03 -8.41
N THR A 375 3.23 8.05 -9.11
CA THR A 375 2.99 8.10 -10.55
C THR A 375 1.52 8.15 -10.91
N GLY A 376 0.65 7.96 -9.94
CA GLY A 376 -0.78 8.01 -10.14
C GLY A 376 -1.55 8.05 -8.83
N LEU A 377 -2.84 8.22 -8.96
CA LEU A 377 -3.78 8.27 -7.84
C LEU A 377 -5.03 7.47 -8.17
N LEU A 378 -5.67 6.96 -7.14
CA LEU A 378 -7.02 6.39 -7.23
C LEU A 378 -7.98 7.34 -6.54
N LEU A 379 -9.00 7.79 -7.26
CA LEU A 379 -10.01 8.71 -6.75
C LEU A 379 -11.40 8.11 -6.86
N THR A 380 -12.25 8.44 -5.90
CA THR A 380 -13.68 8.18 -5.94
C THR A 380 -14.43 9.51 -5.86
N ARG A 381 -15.53 9.62 -6.58
CA ARG A 381 -16.38 10.80 -6.61
C ARG A 381 -17.57 10.60 -5.68
N ASP A 382 -17.88 11.59 -4.86
CA ASP A 382 -19.09 11.55 -4.05
C ASP A 382 -20.32 11.66 -4.94
N GLY A 383 -21.31 10.82 -4.66
CA GLY A 383 -22.58 10.83 -5.32
C GLY A 383 -23.72 11.08 -4.34
N GLY A 384 -24.94 11.21 -4.83
CA GLY A 384 -26.16 11.33 -4.03
C GLY A 384 -26.90 12.63 -4.21
N ARG A 385 -28.02 12.78 -3.50
CA ARG A 385 -28.95 13.92 -3.64
C ARG A 385 -28.42 15.25 -3.06
N GLU A 386 -27.39 15.18 -2.25
CA GLU A 386 -26.80 16.36 -1.60
C GLU A 386 -25.68 17.01 -2.40
N VAL A 387 -25.34 16.45 -3.57
CA VAL A 387 -24.28 17.00 -4.40
C VAL A 387 -24.79 18.26 -5.08
N SER A 388 -24.11 19.38 -4.83
CA SER A 388 -24.37 20.64 -5.49
C SER A 388 -24.13 20.52 -7.01
N ASN A 389 -24.98 21.14 -7.81
CA ASN A 389 -24.80 21.20 -9.27
C ASN A 389 -23.52 21.95 -9.69
N THR A 390 -22.81 22.61 -8.75
CA THR A 390 -21.64 23.44 -9.01
C THR A 390 -20.35 22.86 -8.46
N THR A 391 -20.42 21.79 -7.67
CA THR A 391 -19.24 21.24 -6.96
C THR A 391 -19.19 19.73 -7.11
N GLU A 392 -17.98 19.20 -7.35
CA GLU A 392 -17.69 17.77 -7.30
C GLU A 392 -16.65 17.49 -6.22
N ILE A 393 -16.90 16.46 -5.41
CA ILE A 393 -16.01 16.06 -4.31
C ILE A 393 -15.31 14.77 -4.69
N PHE A 394 -13.98 14.77 -4.59
CA PHE A 394 -13.15 13.61 -4.86
C PHE A 394 -12.39 13.19 -3.60
N ARG A 395 -12.40 11.89 -3.34
CA ARG A 395 -11.73 11.29 -2.19
C ARG A 395 -10.74 10.23 -2.66
N PRO A 396 -9.61 10.04 -1.96
CA PRO A 396 -8.72 8.94 -2.31
C PRO A 396 -9.43 7.61 -2.11
N GLY A 397 -9.23 6.71 -3.05
CA GLY A 397 -9.83 5.39 -3.06
C GLY A 397 -8.77 4.30 -3.08
N GLY A 398 -9.21 3.07 -3.14
CA GLY A 398 -8.35 1.91 -3.19
C GLY A 398 -9.00 0.73 -2.49
N GLY A 399 -8.33 -0.41 -2.48
CA GLY A 399 -8.80 -1.63 -1.82
C GLY A 399 -8.94 -2.81 -2.77
N ASP A 400 -9.29 -2.58 -4.01
CA ASP A 400 -9.25 -3.62 -5.04
C ASP A 400 -7.93 -3.52 -5.81
N MET A 401 -7.05 -4.51 -5.62
CA MET A 401 -5.74 -4.54 -6.26
C MET A 401 -5.82 -4.78 -7.78
N ARG A 402 -6.91 -5.33 -8.21
CA ARG A 402 -7.18 -5.54 -9.64
C ARG A 402 -7.53 -4.25 -10.34
#